data_e38e6c4ea601712135f0622cbfe0943f
#
_entry.id   e38e6c4ea601712135f0622cbfe0943f
#
_cell.length_a   1.000
_cell.length_b   1.000
_cell.length_c   1.000
_cell.angle_alpha   90.00
_cell.angle_beta   90.00
_cell.angle_gamma   90.00
#
_symmetry.space_group_name_H-M   'P 1'
#
loop_
_entity.id
_entity.type
_entity.pdbx_description
1 polymer ?
#
loop_
_entity_poly.entity_id
_entity_poly.type
_entity_poly.pdbx_seq_one_letter_code
_entity_poly.pdbx_strand_id
1 'polypeptide(L)'
;MVKKFFICIFLLGLFFQGYTQEKEVKAVIETNFGNMVVKLYNDTPKHRDNFIRLARAGHYDGTLFYRVIQDFVIQGGSSDSRGAMAGRAIGYGKSIVIDAEIKQEHYHKKGALAAPRQPDRENFFKESDISQFYIVQGRKYTPVELENLEKRINGPIRKAIQRKYYTPEKKAILDTLRSQKKVKEFREIANKIKEDIAFDWNANTDKLYMTDEKREDYVRLGGSHHLDKEYTVFGEVIEGLEVIDKIAALPTDKNDRPLADVKIKVKILK
;
A
#
# COMPACT_ATOMS: atom_id res chain seq x y z
N MET A 1 9.62 -9.54 75.63
CA MET A 1 8.65 -9.20 74.61
C MET A 1 9.42 -9.04 73.29
N VAL A 2 9.38 -10.07 72.44
CA VAL A 2 10.10 -10.08 71.14
C VAL A 2 9.07 -9.85 70.07
N LYS A 3 9.12 -8.70 69.36
CA LYS A 3 8.24 -8.40 68.20
C LYS A 3 8.77 -9.12 66.97
N LYS A 4 7.99 -10.07 66.47
CA LYS A 4 8.24 -10.73 65.17
C LYS A 4 7.84 -9.77 64.05
N PHE A 5 8.82 -9.38 63.22
CA PHE A 5 8.59 -8.66 61.95
C PHE A 5 8.29 -9.68 60.88
N PHE A 6 7.07 -9.66 60.34
CA PHE A 6 6.71 -10.41 59.15
C PHE A 6 7.08 -9.59 57.91
N ILE A 7 8.06 -10.04 57.13
CA ILE A 7 8.41 -9.49 55.82
C ILE A 7 7.55 -10.22 54.79
N CYS A 8 6.52 -9.55 54.25
CA CYS A 8 5.81 -10.00 53.08
C CYS A 8 6.63 -9.69 51.82
N ILE A 9 7.27 -10.70 51.26
CA ILE A 9 7.93 -10.61 49.95
C ILE A 9 6.82 -10.70 48.89
N PHE A 10 6.48 -9.57 48.26
CA PHE A 10 5.58 -9.49 47.11
C PHE A 10 6.36 -9.89 45.87
N LEU A 11 6.23 -11.14 45.42
CA LEU A 11 6.78 -11.62 44.16
C LEU A 11 5.97 -10.99 43.03
N LEU A 12 6.46 -9.89 42.46
CA LEU A 12 5.98 -9.34 41.19
C LEU A 12 6.44 -10.30 40.07
N GLY A 13 5.57 -11.22 39.67
CA GLY A 13 5.76 -12.03 38.48
C GLY A 13 5.67 -11.13 37.24
N LEU A 14 6.82 -10.75 36.68
CA LEU A 14 6.91 -10.15 35.35
C LEU A 14 6.47 -11.20 34.35
N PHE A 15 5.21 -11.17 33.92
CA PHE A 15 4.76 -11.82 32.71
C PHE A 15 5.42 -11.11 31.53
N PHE A 16 6.61 -11.57 31.13
CA PHE A 16 7.11 -11.36 29.80
C PHE A 16 6.18 -12.10 28.85
N GLN A 17 5.14 -11.44 28.33
CA GLN A 17 4.51 -11.88 27.09
C GLN A 17 5.56 -11.78 26.01
N GLY A 18 6.24 -12.90 25.77
CA GLY A 18 7.08 -13.04 24.59
C GLY A 18 6.20 -12.85 23.36
N TYR A 19 6.28 -11.69 22.74
CA TYR A 19 5.81 -11.53 21.36
C TYR A 19 6.63 -12.51 20.52
N THR A 20 6.09 -13.69 20.28
CA THR A 20 6.61 -14.57 19.22
C THR A 20 6.39 -13.81 17.92
N GLN A 21 7.45 -13.25 17.37
CA GLN A 21 7.42 -12.66 16.04
C GLN A 21 6.93 -13.76 15.08
N GLU A 22 5.70 -13.58 14.59
CA GLU A 22 5.11 -14.55 13.66
C GLU A 22 6.08 -14.73 12.48
N LYS A 23 6.49 -15.97 12.22
CA LYS A 23 7.46 -16.27 11.17
C LYS A 23 6.93 -15.76 9.84
N GLU A 24 7.74 -14.99 9.11
CA GLU A 24 7.39 -14.52 7.77
C GLU A 24 7.07 -15.69 6.85
N VAL A 25 5.90 -15.65 6.23
CA VAL A 25 5.50 -16.67 5.24
C VAL A 25 6.00 -16.24 3.87
N LYS A 26 6.66 -17.16 3.19
CA LYS A 26 7.11 -16.97 1.81
C LYS A 26 6.38 -17.94 0.88
N ALA A 27 6.20 -17.51 -0.36
CA ALA A 27 5.68 -18.34 -1.43
C ALA A 27 6.51 -18.18 -2.69
N VAL A 28 6.52 -19.18 -3.56
CA VAL A 28 7.06 -19.06 -4.90
C VAL A 28 5.93 -19.03 -5.91
N ILE A 29 5.95 -18.04 -6.79
CA ILE A 29 5.10 -17.95 -7.97
C ILE A 29 5.92 -18.44 -9.16
N GLU A 30 5.64 -19.65 -9.60
CA GLU A 30 6.30 -20.30 -10.74
C GLU A 30 5.59 -19.85 -12.03
N THR A 31 6.37 -19.49 -13.05
CA THR A 31 5.87 -19.18 -14.39
C THR A 31 6.77 -19.78 -15.46
N ASN A 32 6.27 -19.85 -16.70
CA ASN A 32 7.09 -20.25 -17.85
C ASN A 32 8.16 -19.18 -18.27
N PHE A 33 8.20 -18.04 -17.56
CA PHE A 33 9.22 -16.98 -17.75
C PHE A 33 10.22 -16.88 -16.60
N GLY A 34 10.06 -17.71 -15.57
CA GLY A 34 10.88 -17.76 -14.37
C GLY A 34 10.05 -17.77 -13.09
N ASN A 35 10.72 -17.83 -11.96
CA ASN A 35 10.11 -17.90 -10.65
C ASN A 35 10.30 -16.58 -9.91
N MET A 36 9.28 -16.20 -9.12
CA MET A 36 9.31 -15.06 -8.22
C MET A 36 9.09 -15.56 -6.79
N VAL A 37 9.99 -15.25 -5.86
CA VAL A 37 9.76 -15.50 -4.43
C VAL A 37 9.09 -14.28 -3.83
N VAL A 38 7.96 -14.48 -3.18
CA VAL A 38 7.21 -13.42 -2.50
C VAL A 38 7.24 -13.63 -0.99
N LYS A 39 7.41 -12.54 -0.26
CA LYS A 39 7.19 -12.45 1.18
C LYS A 39 5.79 -11.93 1.42
N LEU A 40 5.01 -12.56 2.30
CA LEU A 40 3.68 -12.13 2.69
C LEU A 40 3.73 -11.35 4.00
N TYR A 41 2.97 -10.27 4.10
CA TYR A 41 2.97 -9.40 5.27
C TYR A 41 2.06 -9.93 6.39
N ASN A 42 2.54 -9.89 7.62
CA ASN A 42 1.81 -10.41 8.78
C ASN A 42 0.71 -9.45 9.24
N ASP A 43 0.82 -8.17 8.95
CA ASP A 43 -0.13 -7.12 9.33
C ASP A 43 -1.28 -6.92 8.32
N THR A 44 -1.35 -7.79 7.29
CA THR A 44 -2.48 -7.94 6.39
C THR A 44 -3.00 -9.40 6.43
N PRO A 45 -3.40 -9.90 7.61
CA PRO A 45 -3.65 -11.33 7.84
C PRO A 45 -4.79 -11.89 6.99
N LYS A 46 -5.84 -11.13 6.71
CA LYS A 46 -6.96 -11.62 5.88
C LYS A 46 -6.49 -11.97 4.47
N HIS A 47 -5.73 -11.07 3.83
CA HIS A 47 -5.18 -11.30 2.48
C HIS A 47 -4.09 -12.36 2.48
N ARG A 48 -3.16 -12.31 3.44
CA ARG A 48 -2.10 -13.31 3.62
C ARG A 48 -2.69 -14.73 3.72
N ASP A 49 -3.59 -14.93 4.67
CA ASP A 49 -4.12 -16.26 4.99
C ASP A 49 -5.01 -16.80 3.87
N ASN A 50 -5.77 -15.89 3.21
CA ASN A 50 -6.54 -16.25 2.02
C ASN A 50 -5.63 -16.66 0.86
N PHE A 51 -4.56 -15.94 0.57
CA PHE A 51 -3.61 -16.29 -0.48
C PHE A 51 -2.96 -17.65 -0.21
N ILE A 52 -2.54 -17.89 1.06
CA ILE A 52 -1.99 -19.19 1.50
C ILE A 52 -3.01 -20.32 1.30
N ARG A 53 -4.25 -20.11 1.72
CA ARG A 53 -5.35 -21.09 1.58
C ARG A 53 -5.59 -21.45 0.12
N LEU A 54 -5.68 -20.44 -0.76
CA LEU A 54 -5.89 -20.65 -2.19
C LEU A 54 -4.70 -21.34 -2.86
N ALA A 55 -3.48 -20.97 -2.51
CA ALA A 55 -2.27 -21.63 -3.01
C ALA A 55 -2.22 -23.10 -2.62
N ARG A 56 -2.50 -23.43 -1.35
CA ARG A 56 -2.55 -24.80 -0.85
C ARG A 56 -3.66 -25.64 -1.48
N ALA A 57 -4.77 -25.00 -1.83
CA ALA A 57 -5.89 -25.66 -2.54
C ALA A 57 -5.63 -25.83 -4.05
N GLY A 58 -4.47 -25.40 -4.58
CA GLY A 58 -4.15 -25.46 -6.01
C GLY A 58 -4.98 -24.50 -6.85
N HIS A 59 -5.59 -23.47 -6.23
CA HIS A 59 -6.42 -22.49 -6.94
C HIS A 59 -5.66 -21.80 -8.08
N TYR A 60 -4.39 -21.52 -7.87
CA TYR A 60 -3.58 -20.80 -8.86
C TYR A 60 -2.98 -21.69 -9.96
N ASP A 61 -3.05 -23.02 -9.80
CA ASP A 61 -2.42 -23.95 -10.74
C ASP A 61 -3.06 -23.86 -12.12
N GLY A 62 -2.26 -23.45 -13.12
CA GLY A 62 -2.69 -23.29 -14.49
C GLY A 62 -3.53 -22.04 -14.77
N THR A 63 -3.76 -21.15 -13.81
CA THR A 63 -4.28 -19.81 -14.07
C THR A 63 -3.24 -18.99 -14.82
N LEU A 64 -3.63 -17.85 -15.36
CA LEU A 64 -2.76 -17.00 -16.19
C LEU A 64 -2.54 -15.62 -15.54
N PHE A 65 -1.39 -15.00 -15.87
CA PHE A 65 -1.31 -13.55 -15.90
C PHE A 65 -2.05 -13.10 -17.15
N TYR A 66 -3.32 -12.78 -17.00
CA TYR A 66 -4.25 -12.54 -18.09
C TYR A 66 -4.39 -11.05 -18.46
N ARG A 67 -3.84 -10.15 -17.64
CA ARG A 67 -3.80 -8.71 -17.91
C ARG A 67 -2.40 -8.18 -17.57
N VAL A 68 -1.72 -7.69 -18.58
CA VAL A 68 -0.33 -7.22 -18.47
C VAL A 68 -0.24 -5.85 -19.14
N ILE A 69 0.15 -4.85 -18.36
CA ILE A 69 0.34 -3.48 -18.81
C ILE A 69 1.76 -3.06 -18.47
N GLN A 70 2.54 -2.76 -19.50
CA GLN A 70 3.90 -2.28 -19.34
C GLN A 70 3.93 -0.97 -18.52
N ASP A 71 4.96 -0.78 -17.70
CA ASP A 71 5.13 0.34 -16.77
C ASP A 71 4.01 0.46 -15.72
N PHE A 72 3.21 -0.60 -15.53
CA PHE A 72 2.12 -0.61 -14.58
C PHE A 72 2.06 -1.90 -13.75
N VAL A 73 1.31 -2.93 -14.18
CA VAL A 73 1.11 -4.17 -13.41
C VAL A 73 1.04 -5.41 -14.28
N ILE A 74 1.30 -6.57 -13.67
CA ILE A 74 0.93 -7.89 -14.19
C ILE A 74 -0.12 -8.49 -13.26
N GLN A 75 -1.32 -8.79 -13.76
CA GLN A 75 -2.47 -9.25 -12.98
C GLN A 75 -2.89 -10.65 -13.41
N GLY A 76 -3.17 -11.52 -12.42
CA GLY A 76 -3.53 -12.90 -12.64
C GLY A 76 -4.32 -13.54 -11.52
N GLY A 77 -4.43 -14.87 -11.54
CA GLY A 77 -5.04 -15.68 -10.49
C GLY A 77 -6.52 -15.99 -10.67
N SER A 78 -7.21 -15.37 -11.64
CA SER A 78 -8.62 -15.66 -11.90
C SER A 78 -8.80 -17.08 -12.42
N SER A 79 -9.74 -17.85 -11.83
CA SER A 79 -9.97 -19.26 -12.19
C SER A 79 -10.48 -19.46 -13.61
N ASP A 80 -11.19 -18.45 -14.16
CA ASP A 80 -11.71 -18.45 -15.54
C ASP A 80 -10.63 -18.24 -16.62
N SER A 81 -9.39 -17.93 -16.19
CA SER A 81 -8.23 -17.83 -17.08
C SER A 81 -7.65 -19.18 -17.49
N ARG A 82 -7.98 -20.28 -16.74
CA ARG A 82 -7.47 -21.61 -17.08
C ARG A 82 -7.97 -22.07 -18.42
N GLY A 83 -7.03 -22.34 -19.34
CA GLY A 83 -7.37 -22.83 -20.68
C GLY A 83 -8.23 -21.85 -21.50
N ALA A 84 -8.27 -20.58 -21.11
CA ALA A 84 -9.06 -19.57 -21.81
C ALA A 84 -8.54 -19.37 -23.23
N MET A 85 -9.44 -19.45 -24.23
CA MET A 85 -9.11 -19.18 -25.62
C MET A 85 -8.73 -17.70 -25.81
N ALA A 86 -7.93 -17.43 -26.83
CA ALA A 86 -7.55 -16.07 -27.20
C ALA A 86 -8.80 -15.18 -27.42
N GLY A 87 -8.72 -13.92 -26.96
CA GLY A 87 -9.82 -12.96 -27.09
C GLY A 87 -10.96 -13.12 -26.07
N ARG A 88 -10.96 -14.16 -25.23
CA ARG A 88 -11.95 -14.30 -24.15
C ARG A 88 -11.71 -13.25 -23.08
N ALA A 89 -12.77 -12.58 -22.66
CA ALA A 89 -12.75 -11.71 -21.47
C ALA A 89 -12.55 -12.55 -20.19
N ILE A 90 -11.60 -12.16 -19.35
CA ILE A 90 -11.17 -12.90 -18.16
C ILE A 90 -11.24 -11.96 -16.95
N GLY A 91 -11.58 -12.51 -15.79
CA GLY A 91 -11.63 -11.75 -14.54
C GLY A 91 -12.89 -10.91 -14.36
N TYR A 92 -13.88 -11.10 -15.23
CA TYR A 92 -15.19 -10.46 -15.16
C TYR A 92 -16.21 -11.42 -14.54
N GLY A 93 -16.85 -11.00 -13.48
CA GLY A 93 -17.88 -11.82 -12.82
C GLY A 93 -18.09 -11.36 -11.39
N LYS A 94 -19.09 -11.96 -10.73
CA LYS A 94 -19.27 -11.74 -9.28
C LYS A 94 -18.10 -12.40 -8.56
N SER A 95 -17.20 -11.62 -8.01
CA SER A 95 -16.16 -12.12 -7.13
C SER A 95 -16.67 -12.16 -5.68
N ILE A 96 -16.21 -13.16 -4.95
CA ILE A 96 -16.26 -13.11 -3.48
C ILE A 96 -15.21 -12.06 -3.08
N VAL A 97 -15.55 -11.22 -2.12
CA VAL A 97 -14.69 -10.14 -1.67
C VAL A 97 -14.20 -10.35 -0.24
N ILE A 98 -13.13 -9.67 0.09
CA ILE A 98 -12.50 -9.67 1.41
C ILE A 98 -12.28 -8.21 1.84
N ASP A 99 -12.53 -7.88 3.11
CA ASP A 99 -12.39 -6.52 3.62
C ASP A 99 -10.98 -5.98 3.35
N ALA A 100 -10.90 -4.70 3.01
CA ALA A 100 -9.63 -4.03 2.77
C ALA A 100 -8.72 -4.03 4.01
N GLU A 101 -7.41 -4.24 3.78
CA GLU A 101 -6.34 -4.09 4.77
C GLU A 101 -5.28 -3.11 4.25
N ILE A 102 -5.74 -1.93 3.85
CA ILE A 102 -4.89 -0.90 3.25
C ILE A 102 -4.03 -0.26 4.35
N LYS A 103 -2.71 -0.35 4.18
CA LYS A 103 -1.70 0.19 5.09
C LYS A 103 -0.90 1.28 4.38
N GLN A 104 -0.58 2.35 5.10
CA GLN A 104 0.17 3.47 4.54
C GLN A 104 1.64 3.12 4.27
N GLU A 105 2.20 2.23 5.08
CA GLU A 105 3.56 1.69 4.99
C GLU A 105 3.74 0.72 3.83
N HIS A 106 2.65 0.11 3.36
CA HIS A 106 2.67 -0.81 2.22
C HIS A 106 2.25 -0.08 0.94
N TYR A 107 3.22 0.35 0.17
CA TYR A 107 3.01 1.13 -1.05
C TYR A 107 3.39 0.34 -2.31
N HIS A 108 2.92 0.82 -3.45
CA HIS A 108 3.03 0.13 -4.74
C HIS A 108 4.39 0.36 -5.41
N LYS A 109 5.48 0.03 -4.72
CA LYS A 109 6.79 -0.09 -5.37
C LYS A 109 6.84 -1.28 -6.30
N LYS A 110 7.82 -1.32 -7.22
CA LYS A 110 8.04 -2.50 -8.06
C LYS A 110 8.19 -3.75 -7.20
N GLY A 111 7.47 -4.80 -7.57
CA GLY A 111 7.41 -6.06 -6.82
C GLY A 111 6.33 -6.11 -5.75
N ALA A 112 5.62 -5.03 -5.44
CA ALA A 112 4.49 -5.08 -4.51
C ALA A 112 3.43 -6.07 -5.01
N LEU A 113 3.01 -6.99 -4.13
CA LEU A 113 1.94 -7.96 -4.35
C LEU A 113 0.65 -7.44 -3.72
N ALA A 114 -0.37 -7.21 -4.53
CA ALA A 114 -1.59 -6.55 -4.11
C ALA A 114 -2.85 -7.21 -4.70
N ALA A 115 -4.00 -6.93 -4.10
CA ALA A 115 -5.28 -7.46 -4.52
C ALA A 115 -6.08 -6.44 -5.34
N PRO A 116 -6.62 -6.81 -6.53
CA PRO A 116 -7.49 -5.94 -7.31
C PRO A 116 -8.87 -5.83 -6.65
N ARG A 117 -9.60 -4.79 -7.02
CA ARG A 117 -10.96 -4.53 -6.56
C ARG A 117 -11.81 -3.85 -7.61
N GLN A 118 -13.12 -3.85 -7.40
CA GLN A 118 -14.05 -3.07 -8.21
C GLN A 118 -13.87 -1.56 -7.95
N PRO A 119 -14.23 -0.71 -8.93
CA PRO A 119 -14.19 0.75 -8.77
C PRO A 119 -15.04 1.25 -7.60
N ASP A 120 -14.67 2.40 -7.01
CA ASP A 120 -15.36 3.01 -5.86
C ASP A 120 -16.87 3.18 -6.05
N ARG A 121 -17.32 3.39 -7.28
CA ARG A 121 -18.74 3.48 -7.63
C ARG A 121 -19.54 2.24 -7.23
N GLU A 122 -18.91 1.06 -7.28
CA GLU A 122 -19.52 -0.25 -7.03
C GLU A 122 -19.03 -0.86 -5.69
N ASN A 123 -17.93 -0.32 -5.15
CA ASN A 123 -17.23 -0.86 -3.99
C ASN A 123 -16.70 0.27 -3.09
N PHE A 124 -17.61 0.90 -2.36
CA PHE A 124 -17.29 2.00 -1.46
C PHE A 124 -16.30 1.62 -0.35
N PHE A 125 -16.36 0.37 0.12
CA PHE A 125 -15.49 -0.13 1.21
C PHE A 125 -14.14 -0.63 0.72
N LYS A 126 -13.84 -0.50 -0.57
CA LYS A 126 -12.56 -0.91 -1.18
C LYS A 126 -12.21 -2.39 -0.93
N GLU A 127 -13.23 -3.23 -0.79
CA GLU A 127 -13.07 -4.68 -0.60
C GLU A 127 -12.33 -5.29 -1.80
N SER A 128 -11.43 -6.21 -1.53
CA SER A 128 -10.58 -6.84 -2.55
C SER A 128 -11.21 -8.10 -3.12
N ASP A 129 -10.93 -8.41 -4.40
CA ASP A 129 -11.22 -9.73 -4.97
C ASP A 129 -10.44 -10.81 -4.22
N ILE A 130 -11.14 -11.89 -3.83
CA ILE A 130 -10.54 -12.95 -3.00
C ILE A 130 -9.56 -13.84 -3.78
N SER A 131 -9.70 -13.93 -5.11
CA SER A 131 -9.01 -14.93 -5.93
C SER A 131 -7.88 -14.37 -6.78
N GLN A 132 -7.95 -13.09 -7.10
CA GLN A 132 -7.01 -12.44 -8.00
C GLN A 132 -5.92 -11.68 -7.24
N PHE A 133 -4.79 -11.50 -7.91
CA PHE A 133 -3.71 -10.65 -7.43
C PHE A 133 -3.04 -9.94 -8.59
N TYR A 134 -2.31 -8.88 -8.29
CA TYR A 134 -1.38 -8.27 -9.23
C TYR A 134 -0.03 -8.00 -8.59
N ILE A 135 1.00 -7.95 -9.43
CA ILE A 135 2.35 -7.55 -9.04
C ILE A 135 2.68 -6.27 -9.80
N VAL A 136 3.19 -5.29 -9.08
CA VAL A 136 3.56 -4.00 -9.66
C VAL A 136 4.86 -4.14 -10.43
N GLN A 137 4.86 -3.73 -11.71
CA GLN A 137 6.08 -3.38 -12.43
C GLN A 137 6.40 -1.92 -12.17
N GLY A 138 5.45 -1.03 -12.49
CA GLY A 138 5.59 0.40 -12.37
C GLY A 138 6.70 0.99 -13.23
N ARG A 139 6.82 2.32 -13.21
CA ARG A 139 7.92 3.03 -13.85
C ARG A 139 8.83 3.67 -12.80
N LYS A 140 10.07 3.94 -13.17
CA LYS A 140 10.98 4.72 -12.35
C LYS A 140 10.62 6.20 -12.40
N TYR A 141 10.84 6.88 -11.27
CA TYR A 141 10.66 8.32 -11.13
C TYR A 141 12.01 9.00 -10.94
N THR A 142 12.14 10.21 -11.43
CA THR A 142 13.23 11.09 -11.03
C THR A 142 12.88 11.80 -9.70
N PRO A 143 13.87 12.23 -8.90
CA PRO A 143 13.61 13.01 -7.69
C PRO A 143 12.75 14.26 -7.95
N VAL A 144 12.96 14.93 -9.08
CA VAL A 144 12.20 16.13 -9.49
C VAL A 144 10.74 15.79 -9.80
N GLU A 145 10.46 14.66 -10.46
CA GLU A 145 9.08 14.20 -10.71
C GLU A 145 8.33 13.94 -9.40
N LEU A 146 8.98 13.29 -8.42
CA LEU A 146 8.38 13.02 -7.11
C LEU A 146 8.13 14.31 -6.33
N GLU A 147 9.06 15.27 -6.35
CA GLU A 147 8.88 16.59 -5.74
C GLU A 147 7.69 17.35 -6.37
N ASN A 148 7.60 17.35 -7.69
CA ASN A 148 6.51 17.98 -8.41
C ASN A 148 5.17 17.30 -8.13
N LEU A 149 5.17 15.96 -8.03
CA LEU A 149 4.00 15.18 -7.63
C LEU A 149 3.51 15.58 -6.23
N GLU A 150 4.42 15.66 -5.28
CA GLU A 150 4.13 16.08 -3.90
C GLU A 150 3.56 17.51 -3.86
N LYS A 151 4.18 18.45 -4.57
CA LYS A 151 3.69 19.83 -4.68
C LYS A 151 2.28 19.88 -5.29
N ARG A 152 2.03 19.09 -6.33
CA ARG A 152 0.74 19.05 -7.02
C ARG A 152 -0.38 18.52 -6.13
N ILE A 153 -0.14 17.44 -5.37
CA ILE A 153 -1.15 16.82 -4.50
C ILE A 153 -1.29 17.61 -3.20
N ASN A 154 -0.18 17.90 -2.53
CA ASN A 154 -0.17 18.50 -1.19
C ASN A 154 -0.39 20.03 -1.22
N GLY A 155 -0.06 20.70 -2.31
CA GLY A 155 -0.18 22.15 -2.44
C GLY A 155 -1.61 22.68 -2.24
N PRO A 156 -2.61 22.16 -2.96
CA PRO A 156 -4.01 22.56 -2.75
C PRO A 156 -4.49 22.29 -1.32
N ILE A 157 -4.14 21.15 -0.73
CA ILE A 157 -4.50 20.77 0.65
C ILE A 157 -3.91 21.78 1.64
N ARG A 158 -2.61 22.09 1.54
CA ARG A 158 -1.96 23.10 2.38
C ARG A 158 -2.62 24.47 2.27
N LYS A 159 -2.95 24.91 1.04
CA LYS A 159 -3.64 26.17 0.80
C LYS A 159 -5.05 26.19 1.43
N ALA A 160 -5.80 25.09 1.33
CA ALA A 160 -7.13 24.98 1.92
C ALA A 160 -7.05 25.08 3.46
N ILE A 161 -6.13 24.33 4.09
CA ILE A 161 -5.90 24.39 5.54
C ILE A 161 -5.46 25.80 5.96
N GLN A 162 -4.52 26.42 5.25
CA GLN A 162 -4.08 27.78 5.55
C GLN A 162 -5.22 28.80 5.48
N ARG A 163 -6.10 28.73 4.46
CA ARG A 163 -7.26 29.63 4.32
C ARG A 163 -8.23 29.50 5.48
N LYS A 164 -8.40 28.30 6.06
CA LYS A 164 -9.27 28.06 7.22
C LYS A 164 -8.81 28.86 8.45
N TYR A 165 -7.51 29.07 8.61
CA TYR A 165 -6.94 29.72 9.80
C TYR A 165 -6.48 31.17 9.58
N TYR A 166 -6.04 31.52 8.37
CA TYR A 166 -5.70 32.89 7.98
C TYR A 166 -6.90 33.59 7.34
N THR A 167 -7.98 33.74 8.10
CA THR A 167 -9.15 34.50 7.63
C THR A 167 -8.83 36.00 7.47
N PRO A 168 -9.61 36.78 6.69
CA PRO A 168 -9.40 38.23 6.56
C PRO A 168 -9.36 38.94 7.93
N GLU A 169 -10.25 38.55 8.87
CA GLU A 169 -10.33 39.12 10.21
C GLU A 169 -9.05 38.84 11.03
N LYS A 170 -8.58 37.57 11.03
CA LYS A 170 -7.34 37.21 11.74
C LYS A 170 -6.11 37.91 11.15
N LYS A 171 -6.06 38.08 9.82
CA LYS A 171 -5.00 38.84 9.17
C LYS A 171 -5.01 40.31 9.61
N ALA A 172 -6.18 40.96 9.62
CA ALA A 172 -6.32 42.34 10.08
C ALA A 172 -5.87 42.51 11.54
N ILE A 173 -6.22 41.53 12.42
CA ILE A 173 -5.75 41.54 13.81
C ILE A 173 -4.20 41.46 13.87
N LEU A 174 -3.61 40.49 13.16
CA LEU A 174 -2.14 40.34 13.14
C LEU A 174 -1.44 41.59 12.59
N ASP A 175 -1.96 42.21 11.54
CA ASP A 175 -1.41 43.44 10.97
C ASP A 175 -1.51 44.60 11.95
N THR A 176 -2.61 44.72 12.67
CA THR A 176 -2.82 45.73 13.73
C THR A 176 -1.81 45.55 14.86
N LEU A 177 -1.65 44.31 15.36
CA LEU A 177 -0.70 44.01 16.42
C LEU A 177 0.76 44.27 15.99
N ARG A 178 1.07 43.99 14.72
CA ARG A 178 2.39 44.29 14.15
C ARG A 178 2.65 45.79 14.08
N SER A 179 1.69 46.58 13.61
CA SER A 179 1.81 48.06 13.53
C SER A 179 1.93 48.70 14.92
N GLN A 180 1.24 48.16 15.91
CA GLN A 180 1.30 48.61 17.30
C GLN A 180 2.52 48.08 18.07
N LYS A 181 3.41 47.28 17.44
CA LYS A 181 4.58 46.64 18.07
C LYS A 181 4.22 45.71 19.27
N LYS A 182 3.00 45.18 19.31
CA LYS A 182 2.53 44.24 20.34
C LYS A 182 3.03 42.83 20.06
N VAL A 183 4.34 42.62 20.27
CA VAL A 183 5.06 41.40 19.84
C VAL A 183 4.57 40.17 20.56
N LYS A 184 4.20 40.26 21.84
CA LYS A 184 3.76 39.12 22.64
C LYS A 184 2.43 38.58 22.09
N GLU A 185 1.44 39.43 21.98
CA GLU A 185 0.10 39.08 21.51
C GLU A 185 0.12 38.61 20.05
N PHE A 186 0.95 39.22 19.21
CA PHE A 186 1.18 38.76 17.84
C PHE A 186 1.71 37.33 17.82
N ARG A 187 2.73 37.01 18.64
CA ARG A 187 3.32 35.67 18.70
C ARG A 187 2.32 34.61 19.21
N GLU A 188 1.54 34.95 20.23
CA GLU A 188 0.52 34.04 20.77
C GLU A 188 -0.48 33.62 19.67
N ILE A 189 -1.05 34.59 18.96
CA ILE A 189 -2.01 34.30 17.87
C ILE A 189 -1.33 33.55 16.71
N ALA A 190 -0.15 33.99 16.29
CA ALA A 190 0.56 33.36 15.18
C ALA A 190 0.99 31.92 15.50
N ASN A 191 1.42 31.65 16.75
CA ASN A 191 1.77 30.28 17.17
C ASN A 191 0.51 29.39 17.22
N LYS A 192 -0.61 29.89 17.77
CA LYS A 192 -1.86 29.15 17.77
C LYS A 192 -2.31 28.77 16.36
N ILE A 193 -2.24 29.71 15.41
CA ILE A 193 -2.55 29.43 14.00
C ILE A 193 -1.62 28.34 13.43
N LYS A 194 -0.32 28.39 13.73
CA LYS A 194 0.64 27.37 13.27
C LYS A 194 0.34 25.99 13.84
N GLU A 195 0.00 25.92 15.14
CA GLU A 195 -0.38 24.67 15.82
C GLU A 195 -1.63 24.07 15.18
N ASP A 196 -2.68 24.88 14.97
CA ASP A 196 -3.92 24.44 14.36
C ASP A 196 -3.72 23.96 12.90
N ILE A 197 -2.88 24.67 12.12
CA ILE A 197 -2.49 24.24 10.77
C ILE A 197 -1.73 22.91 10.82
N ALA A 198 -0.80 22.76 11.76
CA ALA A 198 -0.03 21.53 11.90
C ALA A 198 -0.93 20.35 12.30
N PHE A 199 -1.89 20.59 13.19
CA PHE A 199 -2.88 19.58 13.60
C PHE A 199 -3.70 19.12 12.40
N ASP A 200 -4.35 20.04 11.67
CA ASP A 200 -5.14 19.70 10.48
C ASP A 200 -4.31 19.03 9.38
N TRP A 201 -3.06 19.48 9.21
CA TRP A 201 -2.14 18.86 8.25
C TRP A 201 -1.83 17.41 8.63
N ASN A 202 -1.56 17.14 9.91
CA ASN A 202 -1.24 15.79 10.37
C ASN A 202 -2.46 14.86 10.29
N ALA A 203 -3.64 15.36 10.60
CA ALA A 203 -4.89 14.62 10.53
C ALA A 203 -5.40 14.39 9.10
N ASN A 204 -4.89 15.14 8.10
CA ASN A 204 -5.40 15.02 6.73
C ASN A 204 -4.96 13.70 6.08
N THR A 205 -5.94 12.88 5.69
CA THR A 205 -5.71 11.56 5.07
C THR A 205 -5.46 11.62 3.56
N ASP A 206 -5.84 12.72 2.90
CA ASP A 206 -5.73 12.86 1.43
C ASP A 206 -4.34 13.27 0.98
N LYS A 207 -3.51 13.77 1.93
CA LYS A 207 -2.14 14.17 1.58
C LYS A 207 -1.32 12.99 1.07
N LEU A 208 -0.49 13.26 0.08
CA LEU A 208 0.54 12.31 -0.33
C LEU A 208 1.60 12.23 0.78
N TYR A 209 1.70 11.04 1.38
CA TYR A 209 2.74 10.74 2.36
C TYR A 209 3.94 10.12 1.64
N MET A 210 5.05 10.85 1.62
CA MET A 210 6.28 10.44 0.94
C MET A 210 7.44 10.44 1.95
N THR A 211 7.76 9.25 2.47
CA THR A 211 8.96 9.05 3.29
C THR A 211 10.21 9.05 2.41
N ASP A 212 11.38 9.22 3.02
CA ASP A 212 12.65 9.14 2.30
C ASP A 212 12.85 7.74 1.69
N GLU A 213 12.53 6.66 2.43
CA GLU A 213 12.55 5.29 1.93
C GLU A 213 11.64 5.10 0.72
N LYS A 214 10.39 5.56 0.80
CA LYS A 214 9.43 5.46 -0.30
C LYS A 214 9.91 6.24 -1.53
N ARG A 215 10.51 7.40 -1.34
CA ARG A 215 11.11 8.21 -2.40
C ARG A 215 12.27 7.48 -3.06
N GLU A 216 13.17 6.91 -2.25
CA GLU A 216 14.31 6.13 -2.74
C GLU A 216 13.85 4.91 -3.54
N ASP A 217 12.86 4.16 -3.05
CA ASP A 217 12.31 3.01 -3.74
C ASP A 217 11.68 3.38 -5.09
N TYR A 218 10.90 4.46 -5.16
CA TYR A 218 10.32 4.91 -6.44
C TYR A 218 11.37 5.39 -7.44
N VAL A 219 12.48 5.94 -6.98
CA VAL A 219 13.61 6.33 -7.84
C VAL A 219 14.40 5.11 -8.30
N ARG A 220 14.74 4.21 -7.38
CA ARG A 220 15.62 3.06 -7.62
C ARG A 220 14.90 1.91 -8.33
N LEU A 221 13.76 1.50 -7.79
CA LEU A 221 12.99 0.34 -8.28
C LEU A 221 11.90 0.74 -9.25
N GLY A 222 11.24 1.86 -9.01
CA GLY A 222 10.01 2.26 -9.66
C GLY A 222 8.77 1.87 -8.86
N GLY A 223 7.59 2.11 -9.47
CA GLY A 223 6.32 1.78 -8.85
C GLY A 223 5.13 2.51 -9.49
N SER A 224 3.98 2.43 -8.81
CA SER A 224 2.70 2.98 -9.28
C SER A 224 2.01 3.74 -8.15
N HIS A 225 2.54 4.93 -7.81
CA HIS A 225 2.12 5.73 -6.64
C HIS A 225 0.61 6.03 -6.58
N HIS A 226 -0.08 6.06 -7.73
CA HIS A 226 -1.51 6.36 -7.78
C HIS A 226 -2.40 5.22 -7.27
N LEU A 227 -1.83 4.03 -7.03
CA LEU A 227 -2.50 2.91 -6.39
C LEU A 227 -2.36 2.94 -4.86
N ASP A 228 -1.49 3.80 -4.33
CA ASP A 228 -1.25 3.90 -2.88
C ASP A 228 -2.52 4.37 -2.17
N LYS A 229 -2.86 3.73 -1.05
CA LYS A 229 -4.08 3.92 -0.26
C LYS A 229 -5.38 3.53 -0.98
N GLU A 230 -5.28 2.97 -2.18
CA GLU A 230 -6.45 2.56 -2.96
C GLU A 230 -6.64 1.03 -2.98
N TYR A 231 -5.56 0.28 -2.78
CA TYR A 231 -5.58 -1.18 -2.84
C TYR A 231 -4.77 -1.78 -1.69
N THR A 232 -5.14 -2.98 -1.24
CA THR A 232 -4.37 -3.71 -0.23
C THR A 232 -3.13 -4.32 -0.85
N VAL A 233 -1.97 -3.89 -0.39
CA VAL A 233 -0.68 -4.55 -0.63
C VAL A 233 -0.44 -5.51 0.52
N PHE A 234 -0.30 -6.81 0.22
CA PHE A 234 -0.21 -7.86 1.23
C PHE A 234 1.08 -8.67 1.17
N GLY A 235 2.03 -8.24 0.32
CA GLY A 235 3.35 -8.85 0.19
C GLY A 235 4.22 -8.14 -0.83
N GLU A 236 5.39 -8.68 -1.05
CA GLU A 236 6.35 -8.17 -2.02
C GLU A 236 7.21 -9.29 -2.62
N VAL A 237 7.64 -9.12 -3.86
CA VAL A 237 8.63 -9.98 -4.52
C VAL A 237 10.00 -9.63 -3.97
N ILE A 238 10.67 -10.62 -3.38
CA ILE A 238 12.02 -10.49 -2.80
C ILE A 238 13.12 -11.11 -3.67
N GLU A 239 12.74 -12.02 -4.58
CA GLU A 239 13.64 -12.62 -5.57
C GLU A 239 12.91 -12.78 -6.90
N GLY A 240 13.57 -12.57 -8.03
CA GLY A 240 12.98 -12.72 -9.37
C GLY A 240 12.27 -11.46 -9.89
N LEU A 241 12.67 -10.25 -9.45
CA LEU A 241 12.11 -8.99 -9.92
C LEU A 241 12.21 -8.81 -11.46
N GLU A 242 13.25 -9.39 -12.07
CA GLU A 242 13.45 -9.39 -13.53
C GLU A 242 12.40 -10.22 -14.29
N VAL A 243 11.74 -11.16 -13.61
CA VAL A 243 10.65 -11.96 -14.21
C VAL A 243 9.43 -11.07 -14.48
N ILE A 244 9.19 -10.10 -13.60
CA ILE A 244 8.12 -9.10 -13.80
C ILE A 244 8.36 -8.34 -15.12
N ASP A 245 9.60 -7.90 -15.36
CA ASP A 245 9.95 -7.16 -16.59
C ASP A 245 9.82 -8.03 -17.84
N LYS A 246 10.24 -9.30 -17.76
CA LYS A 246 10.10 -10.25 -18.86
C LYS A 246 8.62 -10.45 -19.26
N ILE A 247 7.74 -10.58 -18.26
CA ILE A 247 6.31 -10.75 -18.48
C ILE A 247 5.69 -9.45 -19.00
N ALA A 248 6.03 -8.31 -18.40
CA ALA A 248 5.50 -7.00 -18.79
C ALA A 248 5.90 -6.54 -20.20
N ALA A 249 7.01 -7.08 -20.72
CA ALA A 249 7.48 -6.81 -22.09
C ALA A 249 6.79 -7.66 -23.18
N LEU A 250 5.90 -8.58 -22.79
CA LEU A 250 5.21 -9.42 -23.77
C LEU A 250 4.22 -8.61 -24.61
N PRO A 251 4.10 -8.91 -25.91
CA PRO A 251 3.05 -8.32 -26.73
C PRO A 251 1.68 -8.78 -26.23
N THR A 252 0.73 -7.85 -26.18
CA THR A 252 -0.63 -8.07 -25.67
C THR A 252 -1.67 -7.81 -26.77
N ASP A 253 -2.87 -8.33 -26.56
CA ASP A 253 -4.04 -8.00 -27.37
C ASP A 253 -4.69 -6.67 -26.89
N LYS A 254 -5.81 -6.30 -27.53
CA LYS A 254 -6.57 -5.08 -27.21
C LYS A 254 -7.15 -5.04 -25.77
N ASN A 255 -7.14 -6.16 -25.07
CA ASN A 255 -7.63 -6.30 -23.70
C ASN A 255 -6.47 -6.44 -22.70
N ASP A 256 -5.26 -6.04 -23.08
CA ASP A 256 -4.03 -6.17 -22.29
C ASP A 256 -3.64 -7.64 -21.99
N ARG A 257 -4.21 -8.62 -22.68
CA ARG A 257 -3.88 -10.04 -22.48
C ARG A 257 -2.61 -10.37 -23.28
N PRO A 258 -1.58 -11.01 -22.67
CA PRO A 258 -0.43 -11.52 -23.42
C PRO A 258 -0.84 -12.47 -24.52
N LEU A 259 -0.23 -12.30 -25.72
CA LEU A 259 -0.46 -13.20 -26.85
C LEU A 259 0.08 -14.62 -26.58
N ALA A 260 1.11 -14.72 -25.75
CA ALA A 260 1.63 -15.99 -25.21
C ALA A 260 1.12 -16.17 -23.78
N ASP A 261 0.50 -17.31 -23.49
CA ASP A 261 0.00 -17.60 -22.15
C ASP A 261 1.12 -17.64 -21.11
N VAL A 262 0.96 -16.83 -20.06
CA VAL A 262 1.84 -16.83 -18.89
C VAL A 262 1.16 -17.61 -17.77
N LYS A 263 1.49 -18.90 -17.66
CA LYS A 263 0.89 -19.79 -16.67
C LYS A 263 1.45 -19.55 -15.28
N ILE A 264 0.57 -19.63 -14.28
CA ILE A 264 0.87 -19.45 -12.87
C ILE A 264 0.76 -20.78 -12.13
N LYS A 265 1.68 -20.99 -11.20
CA LYS A 265 1.57 -21.97 -10.11
C LYS A 265 2.14 -21.36 -8.84
N VAL A 266 1.46 -21.51 -7.70
CA VAL A 266 1.90 -20.92 -6.43
C VAL A 266 2.15 -22.04 -5.41
N LYS A 267 3.32 -21.99 -4.77
CA LYS A 267 3.70 -22.91 -3.69
C LYS A 267 4.12 -22.14 -2.46
N ILE A 268 3.59 -22.52 -1.30
CA ILE A 268 4.01 -21.96 -0.01
C ILE A 268 5.32 -22.61 0.40
N LEU A 269 6.32 -21.79 0.71
CA LEU A 269 7.61 -22.26 1.21
C LEU A 269 7.52 -22.58 2.71
N LYS A 270 8.31 -23.57 3.14
CA LYS A 270 8.34 -24.04 4.54
C LYS A 270 9.25 -23.15 5.42
#